data_7b6be70a71824ad4ac6c6f036dc05708
#
_entry.id   7b6be70a71824ad4ac6c6f036dc05708
#
_cell.length_a   1.000
_cell.length_b   1.000
_cell.length_c   1.000
_cell.angle_alpha   90.00
_cell.angle_beta   90.00
_cell.angle_gamma   90.00
#
_symmetry.space_group_name_H-M   'P 1'
#
loop_
_entity.id
_entity.type
_entity.pdbx_description
1 polymer ?
#
loop_
_entity_poly.entity_id
_entity_poly.type
_entity_poly.pdbx_seq_one_letter_code
_entity_poly.pdbx_strand_id
1 'polypeptide(L)'
;WMDAFRPQSKLLNSSPVITNVCNFTKPAGDMPALLTFDEACTLFHEFGHALHGLLSECTYPSVAGTSVARDFVGLPSQVMENWAGDPEVLKIYTHHWQTGEPMPQELIDKIQNSSHFNQGFVVTEFMSAALLDMAYHTIQNSDPIDAEKFEKEVLDKIGLIPEITVRYRSPYFGHIFNGGYSAGYYAYTWAEVLDADAFAAFKETGDIFNPEKAKAFRENILSRGGSDDPMKLYKQFRGKEPGIEPLLERKGLKK
;
A
#
# COMPACT_ATOMS: atom_id res chain seq x y z
N TRP A 1 7.26 7.69 4.53
CA TRP A 1 8.04 7.13 3.43
C TRP A 1 9.25 6.36 3.94
N MET A 2 9.71 5.42 3.15
CA MET A 2 10.91 4.63 3.40
C MET A 2 11.96 4.91 2.31
N ASP A 3 13.24 4.90 2.66
CA ASP A 3 14.32 4.94 1.70
C ASP A 3 15.50 4.07 2.14
N ALA A 4 16.24 3.54 1.17
CA ALA A 4 17.45 2.78 1.41
C ALA A 4 18.68 3.70 1.40
N PHE A 5 19.14 4.12 2.57
CA PHE A 5 20.41 4.86 2.68
C PHE A 5 21.58 4.04 2.11
N ARG A 6 21.55 2.73 2.33
CA ARG A 6 22.47 1.78 1.70
C ARG A 6 21.71 0.50 1.32
N PRO A 7 21.61 0.16 0.04
CA PRO A 7 20.97 -1.08 -0.39
C PRO A 7 21.80 -2.32 -0.01
N GLN A 8 21.10 -3.43 0.17
CA GLN A 8 21.72 -4.73 0.33
C GLN A 8 22.40 -5.17 -0.99
N SER A 9 23.53 -5.87 -0.89
CA SER A 9 24.18 -6.50 -2.04
C SER A 9 25.08 -7.65 -1.61
N LYS A 10 24.87 -8.84 -2.18
CA LYS A 10 25.80 -9.97 -1.99
C LYS A 10 27.11 -9.72 -2.73
N LEU A 11 27.06 -9.12 -3.92
CA LEU A 11 28.26 -8.79 -4.71
C LEU A 11 29.23 -7.88 -3.97
N LEU A 12 28.68 -6.86 -3.26
CA LEU A 12 29.47 -5.87 -2.52
C LEU A 12 29.66 -6.23 -1.05
N ASN A 13 29.14 -7.38 -0.60
CA ASN A 13 29.06 -7.78 0.81
C ASN A 13 28.49 -6.65 1.69
N SER A 14 27.42 -6.01 1.21
CA SER A 14 26.79 -4.85 1.84
C SER A 14 25.50 -5.25 2.56
N SER A 15 25.43 -4.98 3.86
CA SER A 15 24.18 -5.05 4.62
C SER A 15 23.32 -3.81 4.37
N PRO A 16 21.98 -3.94 4.35
CA PRO A 16 21.09 -2.81 4.13
C PRO A 16 21.11 -1.84 5.31
N VAL A 17 20.94 -0.55 5.02
CA VAL A 17 20.60 0.49 6.01
C VAL A 17 19.37 1.19 5.49
N ILE A 18 18.28 1.04 6.22
CA ILE A 18 16.95 1.53 5.82
C ILE A 18 16.54 2.66 6.76
N THR A 19 15.96 3.71 6.19
CA THR A 19 15.34 4.81 6.94
C THR A 19 13.84 4.76 6.78
N ASN A 20 13.11 4.92 7.89
CA ASN A 20 11.66 5.04 7.90
C ASN A 20 11.28 6.41 8.46
N VAL A 21 10.38 7.13 7.78
CA VAL A 21 9.92 8.45 8.19
C VAL A 21 8.40 8.47 8.20
N CYS A 22 7.83 8.74 9.39
CA CYS A 22 6.41 8.97 9.59
C CYS A 22 6.19 10.39 10.10
N ASN A 23 5.18 11.07 9.57
CA ASN A 23 4.84 12.44 9.96
C ASN A 23 3.70 12.43 10.99
N PHE A 24 3.98 11.85 12.15
CA PHE A 24 2.99 11.74 13.22
C PHE A 24 2.67 13.09 13.85
N THR A 25 1.42 13.24 14.29
CA THR A 25 0.96 14.40 15.02
C THR A 25 1.71 14.54 16.33
N LYS A 26 2.27 15.75 16.57
CA LYS A 26 2.97 16.04 17.83
C LYS A 26 1.98 16.07 18.99
N PRO A 27 2.38 15.60 20.19
CA PRO A 27 1.53 15.70 21.37
C PRO A 27 1.30 17.17 21.76
N ALA A 28 0.14 17.43 22.37
CA ALA A 28 -0.21 18.74 22.91
C ALA A 28 0.01 18.76 24.43
N GLY A 29 0.83 19.71 24.93
CA GLY A 29 1.15 19.84 26.34
C GLY A 29 1.81 18.59 26.93
N ASP A 30 1.31 18.14 28.09
CA ASP A 30 1.84 16.97 28.80
C ASP A 30 1.21 15.63 28.35
N MET A 31 0.39 15.65 27.33
CA MET A 31 -0.21 14.42 26.78
C MET A 31 0.81 13.63 25.98
N PRO A 32 0.81 12.29 26.06
CA PRO A 32 1.64 11.46 25.18
C PRO A 32 1.22 11.60 23.72
N ALA A 33 2.13 11.27 22.79
CA ALA A 33 1.80 11.18 21.37
C ALA A 33 0.89 9.97 21.14
N LEU A 34 -0.42 10.21 21.07
CA LEU A 34 -1.41 9.19 20.72
C LEU A 34 -1.62 9.22 19.20
N LEU A 35 -1.37 8.09 18.56
CA LEU A 35 -1.57 7.96 17.12
C LEU A 35 -3.06 7.72 16.81
N THR A 36 -3.52 8.30 15.71
CA THR A 36 -4.78 7.88 15.10
C THR A 36 -4.65 6.48 14.52
N PHE A 37 -5.75 5.82 14.21
CA PHE A 37 -5.71 4.50 13.55
C PHE A 37 -5.00 4.58 12.18
N ASP A 38 -5.24 5.63 11.41
CA ASP A 38 -4.57 5.87 10.12
C ASP A 38 -3.05 6.06 10.27
N GLU A 39 -2.60 6.77 11.32
CA GLU A 39 -1.17 6.91 11.61
C GLU A 39 -0.54 5.57 12.02
N ALA A 40 -1.28 4.73 12.74
CA ALA A 40 -0.83 3.37 13.06
C ALA A 40 -0.73 2.50 11.79
N CYS A 41 -1.74 2.54 10.91
CA CYS A 41 -1.68 1.88 9.59
C CYS A 41 -0.49 2.37 8.77
N THR A 42 -0.22 3.68 8.76
CA THR A 42 0.96 4.25 8.09
C THR A 42 2.27 3.67 8.63
N LEU A 43 2.38 3.48 9.95
CA LEU A 43 3.57 2.84 10.55
C LEU A 43 3.77 1.41 10.03
N PHE A 44 2.70 0.62 9.98
CA PHE A 44 2.75 -0.74 9.42
C PHE A 44 3.11 -0.72 7.93
N HIS A 45 2.52 0.19 7.16
CA HIS A 45 2.82 0.40 5.74
C HIS A 45 4.31 0.67 5.51
N GLU A 46 4.84 1.70 6.13
CA GLU A 46 6.23 2.09 5.95
C GLU A 46 7.20 1.01 6.46
N PHE A 47 6.80 0.29 7.52
CA PHE A 47 7.59 -0.83 8.00
C PHE A 47 7.54 -2.03 7.03
N GLY A 48 6.46 -2.22 6.28
CA GLY A 48 6.40 -3.21 5.20
C GLY A 48 7.43 -2.92 4.09
N HIS A 49 7.56 -1.67 3.68
CA HIS A 49 8.65 -1.23 2.79
C HIS A 49 10.03 -1.44 3.42
N ALA A 50 10.17 -1.13 4.71
CA ALA A 50 11.43 -1.34 5.43
C ALA A 50 11.82 -2.82 5.45
N LEU A 51 10.89 -3.73 5.71
CA LEU A 51 11.13 -5.17 5.67
C LEU A 51 11.57 -5.64 4.28
N HIS A 52 10.99 -5.09 3.20
CA HIS A 52 11.40 -5.37 1.84
C HIS A 52 12.88 -5.00 1.61
N GLY A 53 13.33 -3.87 2.15
CA GLY A 53 14.73 -3.46 2.10
C GLY A 53 15.65 -4.29 3.00
N LEU A 54 15.25 -4.49 4.27
CA LEU A 54 16.05 -5.17 5.29
C LEU A 54 16.25 -6.66 5.01
N LEU A 55 15.24 -7.32 4.46
CA LEU A 55 15.24 -8.77 4.20
C LEU A 55 15.70 -9.12 2.78
N SER A 56 16.11 -8.14 1.98
CA SER A 56 16.63 -8.36 0.63
C SER A 56 17.87 -9.27 0.64
N GLU A 57 17.92 -10.19 -0.32
CA GLU A 57 19.04 -11.14 -0.53
C GLU A 57 19.54 -11.13 -1.98
N CYS A 58 19.52 -9.98 -2.63
CA CYS A 58 19.90 -9.82 -4.03
C CYS A 58 21.42 -9.81 -4.23
N THR A 59 21.85 -10.26 -5.40
CA THR A 59 23.27 -10.19 -5.79
C THR A 59 23.67 -8.75 -6.09
N TYR A 60 22.82 -8.04 -6.85
CA TYR A 60 23.08 -6.67 -7.31
C TYR A 60 22.24 -5.64 -6.55
N PRO A 61 22.83 -4.51 -6.14
CA PRO A 61 22.10 -3.49 -5.40
C PRO A 61 21.00 -2.81 -6.23
N SER A 62 21.13 -2.79 -7.55
CA SER A 62 20.15 -2.19 -8.46
C SER A 62 18.79 -2.90 -8.53
N VAL A 63 18.70 -4.11 -8.00
CA VAL A 63 17.48 -4.92 -7.92
C VAL A 63 17.13 -5.29 -6.48
N ALA A 64 17.80 -4.69 -5.49
CA ALA A 64 17.62 -5.02 -4.08
C ALA A 64 16.40 -4.29 -3.48
N GLY A 65 15.73 -4.95 -2.55
CA GLY A 65 14.63 -4.37 -1.78
C GLY A 65 13.54 -3.79 -2.66
N THR A 66 13.24 -2.51 -2.49
CA THR A 66 12.17 -1.78 -3.20
C THR A 66 12.50 -1.42 -4.65
N SER A 67 13.67 -1.83 -5.17
CA SER A 67 14.03 -1.67 -6.61
C SER A 67 13.31 -2.73 -7.46
N VAL A 68 12.00 -2.64 -7.52
CA VAL A 68 11.06 -3.53 -8.21
C VAL A 68 10.17 -2.74 -9.19
N ALA A 69 9.35 -3.43 -9.97
CA ALA A 69 8.33 -2.79 -10.78
C ALA A 69 7.42 -1.90 -9.90
N ARG A 70 7.05 -0.72 -10.43
CA ARG A 70 6.28 0.29 -9.67
C ARG A 70 4.97 -0.24 -9.12
N ASP A 71 4.29 -1.09 -9.87
CA ASP A 71 3.03 -1.72 -9.50
C ASP A 71 3.17 -2.96 -8.59
N PHE A 72 4.40 -3.30 -8.21
CA PHE A 72 4.68 -4.36 -7.24
C PHE A 72 5.24 -3.85 -5.91
N VAL A 73 5.80 -2.65 -5.90
CA VAL A 73 6.45 -2.08 -4.71
C VAL A 73 5.51 -1.90 -3.51
N GLY A 74 4.22 -1.67 -3.77
CA GLY A 74 3.19 -1.50 -2.74
C GLY A 74 2.73 -2.79 -2.07
N LEU A 75 3.02 -3.97 -2.62
CA LEU A 75 2.57 -5.22 -2.01
C LEU A 75 3.11 -5.44 -0.59
N PRO A 76 4.43 -5.33 -0.30
CA PRO A 76 4.95 -5.52 1.05
C PRO A 76 4.43 -4.52 2.07
N SER A 77 4.19 -3.27 1.67
CA SER A 77 3.68 -2.24 2.56
C SER A 77 2.19 -2.40 2.83
N GLN A 78 1.37 -2.51 1.80
CA GLN A 78 -0.09 -2.60 1.95
C GLN A 78 -0.53 -3.90 2.63
N VAL A 79 0.18 -5.02 2.42
CA VAL A 79 -0.17 -6.26 3.10
C VAL A 79 -0.01 -6.11 4.63
N MET A 80 0.96 -5.33 5.12
CA MET A 80 1.17 -5.12 6.55
C MET A 80 0.04 -4.31 7.19
N GLU A 81 -0.63 -3.44 6.46
CA GLU A 81 -1.80 -2.69 6.95
C GLU A 81 -2.95 -3.61 7.39
N ASN A 82 -3.08 -4.80 6.78
CA ASN A 82 -4.09 -5.77 7.18
C ASN A 82 -3.88 -6.27 8.62
N TRP A 83 -2.62 -6.45 9.05
CA TRP A 83 -2.32 -6.79 10.46
C TRP A 83 -2.61 -5.63 11.39
N ALA A 84 -2.36 -4.36 10.98
CA ALA A 84 -2.67 -3.21 11.83
C ALA A 84 -4.15 -3.17 12.25
N GLY A 85 -5.06 -3.53 11.35
CA GLY A 85 -6.49 -3.55 11.59
C GLY A 85 -7.05 -4.87 12.10
N ASP A 86 -6.27 -5.93 12.18
CA ASP A 86 -6.76 -7.24 12.61
C ASP A 86 -7.11 -7.24 14.12
N PRO A 87 -8.27 -7.79 14.53
CA PRO A 87 -8.69 -7.82 15.94
C PRO A 87 -7.69 -8.47 16.90
N GLU A 88 -6.95 -9.49 16.47
CA GLU A 88 -5.95 -10.14 17.32
C GLU A 88 -4.75 -9.22 17.52
N VAL A 89 -4.32 -8.54 16.47
CA VAL A 89 -3.19 -7.60 16.51
C VAL A 89 -3.54 -6.33 17.27
N LEU A 90 -4.75 -5.79 17.07
CA LEU A 90 -5.25 -4.64 17.84
C LEU A 90 -5.17 -4.91 19.35
N LYS A 91 -5.53 -6.09 19.82
CA LYS A 91 -5.42 -6.46 21.24
C LYS A 91 -3.98 -6.50 21.75
N ILE A 92 -3.01 -6.71 20.87
CA ILE A 92 -1.59 -6.77 21.25
C ILE A 92 -1.00 -5.37 21.45
N TYR A 93 -1.29 -4.41 20.55
CA TYR A 93 -0.58 -3.12 20.59
C TYR A 93 -1.40 -1.95 21.12
N THR A 94 -2.76 -2.07 21.20
CA THR A 94 -3.60 -0.98 21.65
C THR A 94 -3.93 -1.11 23.14
N HIS A 95 -3.42 -0.14 23.94
CA HIS A 95 -3.66 -0.09 25.36
C HIS A 95 -4.00 1.34 25.82
N HIS A 96 -4.87 1.47 26.80
CA HIS A 96 -5.18 2.75 27.39
C HIS A 96 -3.94 3.35 28.06
N TRP A 97 -3.53 4.54 27.63
CA TRP A 97 -2.23 5.12 27.97
C TRP A 97 -2.01 5.38 29.46
N GLN A 98 -3.07 5.51 30.26
CA GLN A 98 -2.97 5.69 31.72
C GLN A 98 -3.15 4.38 32.48
N THR A 99 -4.14 3.55 32.09
CA THR A 99 -4.50 2.35 32.86
C THR A 99 -3.79 1.10 32.38
N GLY A 100 -3.28 1.08 31.13
CA GLY A 100 -2.68 -0.11 30.50
C GLY A 100 -3.71 -1.16 30.08
N GLU A 101 -5.00 -0.88 30.22
CA GLU A 101 -6.05 -1.80 29.80
C GLU A 101 -6.09 -1.94 28.27
N PRO A 102 -6.31 -3.15 27.74
CA PRO A 102 -6.43 -3.36 26.29
C PRO A 102 -7.67 -2.65 25.73
N MET A 103 -7.65 -2.38 24.41
CA MET A 103 -8.79 -1.79 23.72
C MET A 103 -10.07 -2.62 23.93
N PRO A 104 -11.18 -2.00 24.36
CA PRO A 104 -12.46 -2.69 24.50
C PRO A 104 -12.95 -3.30 23.17
N GLN A 105 -13.55 -4.50 23.22
CA GLN A 105 -14.08 -5.17 22.03
C GLN A 105 -15.04 -4.29 21.22
N GLU A 106 -15.87 -3.46 21.89
CA GLU A 106 -16.78 -2.53 21.22
C GLU A 106 -16.06 -1.54 20.28
N LEU A 107 -14.86 -1.07 20.65
CA LEU A 107 -14.07 -0.18 19.80
C LEU A 107 -13.44 -0.93 18.64
N ILE A 108 -12.98 -2.17 18.85
CA ILE A 108 -12.49 -3.04 17.78
C ILE A 108 -13.60 -3.27 16.75
N ASP A 109 -14.81 -3.60 17.22
CA ASP A 109 -15.97 -3.83 16.34
C ASP A 109 -16.33 -2.56 15.54
N LYS A 110 -16.22 -1.37 16.16
CA LYS A 110 -16.42 -0.09 15.46
C LYS A 110 -15.39 0.16 14.37
N ILE A 111 -14.12 -0.15 14.61
CA ILE A 111 -13.06 -0.06 13.59
C ILE A 111 -13.39 -0.99 12.43
N GLN A 112 -13.73 -2.25 12.70
CA GLN A 112 -14.09 -3.22 11.66
C GLN A 112 -15.32 -2.76 10.85
N ASN A 113 -16.37 -2.29 11.51
CA ASN A 113 -17.60 -1.84 10.84
C ASN A 113 -17.38 -0.56 10.01
N SER A 114 -16.47 0.32 10.43
CA SER A 114 -16.18 1.56 9.70
C SER A 114 -15.41 1.33 8.40
N SER A 115 -14.74 0.19 8.25
CA SER A 115 -13.92 -0.13 7.07
C SER A 115 -14.71 -0.17 5.76
N HIS A 116 -16.01 -0.45 5.82
CA HIS A 116 -16.89 -0.47 4.65
C HIS A 116 -17.59 0.86 4.37
N PHE A 117 -17.45 1.84 5.28
CA PHE A 117 -18.11 3.11 5.12
C PHE A 117 -17.56 3.89 3.93
N ASN A 118 -18.46 4.36 3.10
CA ASN A 118 -18.17 5.26 1.97
C ASN A 118 -17.13 4.72 0.95
N GLN A 119 -16.99 3.40 0.80
CA GLN A 119 -16.03 2.79 -0.12
C GLN A 119 -16.28 3.16 -1.59
N GLY A 120 -17.54 3.41 -1.99
CA GLY A 120 -17.86 3.89 -3.33
C GLY A 120 -17.19 5.25 -3.63
N PHE A 121 -17.20 6.18 -2.67
CA PHE A 121 -16.51 7.47 -2.80
C PHE A 121 -15.00 7.27 -2.94
N VAL A 122 -14.40 6.55 -2.00
CA VAL A 122 -12.93 6.33 -1.95
C VAL A 122 -12.42 5.68 -3.23
N VAL A 123 -13.08 4.62 -3.69
CA VAL A 123 -12.67 3.92 -4.92
C VAL A 123 -12.84 4.82 -6.15
N THR A 124 -13.95 5.57 -6.24
CA THR A 124 -14.19 6.46 -7.39
C THR A 124 -13.18 7.60 -7.43
N GLU A 125 -12.86 8.22 -6.29
CA GLU A 125 -11.83 9.26 -6.18
C GLU A 125 -10.46 8.74 -6.65
N PHE A 126 -10.08 7.54 -6.20
CA PHE A 126 -8.80 6.92 -6.57
C PHE A 126 -8.73 6.55 -8.05
N MET A 127 -9.76 5.89 -8.56
CA MET A 127 -9.82 5.45 -9.95
C MET A 127 -9.90 6.61 -10.93
N SER A 128 -10.58 7.71 -10.58
CA SER A 128 -10.59 8.91 -11.41
C SER A 128 -9.19 9.51 -11.58
N ALA A 129 -8.37 9.49 -10.53
CA ALA A 129 -6.98 9.93 -10.62
C ALA A 129 -6.14 9.00 -11.52
N ALA A 130 -6.30 7.69 -11.41
CA ALA A 130 -5.61 6.72 -12.27
C ALA A 130 -6.00 6.86 -13.75
N LEU A 131 -7.29 7.08 -14.03
CA LEU A 131 -7.78 7.30 -15.39
C LEU A 131 -7.31 8.64 -15.97
N LEU A 132 -7.23 9.68 -15.14
CA LEU A 132 -6.68 10.98 -15.53
C LEU A 132 -5.18 10.87 -15.86
N ASP A 133 -4.42 10.13 -15.05
CA ASP A 133 -3.01 9.81 -15.33
C ASP A 133 -2.85 9.13 -16.69
N MET A 134 -3.60 8.07 -16.96
CA MET A 134 -3.56 7.37 -18.24
C MET A 134 -3.96 8.28 -19.40
N ALA A 135 -4.94 9.16 -19.21
CA ALA A 135 -5.34 10.11 -20.24
C ALA A 135 -4.20 11.06 -20.63
N TYR A 136 -3.47 11.60 -19.65
CA TYR A 136 -2.29 12.45 -19.92
C TYR A 136 -1.19 11.68 -20.65
N HIS A 137 -0.90 10.45 -20.28
CA HIS A 137 0.24 9.69 -20.77
C HIS A 137 -0.04 8.84 -22.03
N THR A 138 -1.26 8.92 -22.57
CA THR A 138 -1.64 8.31 -23.86
C THR A 138 -1.89 9.32 -24.97
N ILE A 139 -1.61 10.60 -24.75
CA ILE A 139 -1.72 11.65 -25.76
C ILE A 139 -0.72 11.38 -26.89
N GLN A 140 -1.20 11.49 -28.14
CA GLN A 140 -0.40 11.14 -29.32
C GLN A 140 0.23 12.36 -30.02
N ASN A 141 -0.10 13.57 -29.57
CA ASN A 141 0.45 14.80 -30.13
C ASN A 141 1.24 15.61 -29.07
N SER A 142 1.96 16.63 -29.50
CA SER A 142 2.74 17.53 -28.65
C SER A 142 2.13 18.93 -28.55
N ASP A 143 0.84 19.09 -28.86
CA ASP A 143 0.16 20.37 -28.77
C ASP A 143 0.05 20.83 -27.32
N PRO A 144 0.12 22.14 -27.04
CA PRO A 144 -0.09 22.68 -25.72
C PRO A 144 -1.46 22.29 -25.16
N ILE A 145 -1.48 21.83 -23.91
CA ILE A 145 -2.68 21.40 -23.22
C ILE A 145 -3.07 22.43 -22.17
N ASP A 146 -4.32 22.86 -22.20
CA ASP A 146 -4.96 23.53 -21.07
C ASP A 146 -5.30 22.47 -20.02
N ALA A 147 -4.58 22.46 -18.92
CA ALA A 147 -4.68 21.41 -17.91
C ALA A 147 -6.06 21.33 -17.26
N GLU A 148 -6.72 22.47 -16.99
CA GLU A 148 -8.04 22.48 -16.35
C GLU A 148 -9.12 21.99 -17.32
N LYS A 149 -9.04 22.42 -18.57
CA LYS A 149 -9.97 21.97 -19.60
C LYS A 149 -9.82 20.48 -19.89
N PHE A 150 -8.59 20.02 -20.03
CA PHE A 150 -8.29 18.59 -20.27
C PHE A 150 -8.79 17.71 -19.13
N GLU A 151 -8.49 18.09 -17.88
CA GLU A 151 -8.98 17.40 -16.68
C GLU A 151 -10.50 17.29 -16.72
N LYS A 152 -11.19 18.41 -16.95
CA LYS A 152 -12.65 18.41 -17.02
C LYS A 152 -13.18 17.50 -18.10
N GLU A 153 -12.62 17.54 -19.31
CA GLU A 153 -13.04 16.68 -20.42
C GLU A 153 -12.87 15.19 -20.12
N VAL A 154 -11.75 14.82 -19.47
CA VAL A 154 -11.48 13.43 -19.06
C VAL A 154 -12.47 12.99 -17.99
N LEU A 155 -12.67 13.81 -16.94
CA LEU A 155 -13.56 13.47 -15.84
C LEU A 155 -15.03 13.41 -16.27
N ASP A 156 -15.48 14.31 -17.14
CA ASP A 156 -16.82 14.25 -17.75
C ASP A 156 -17.00 12.95 -18.56
N LYS A 157 -15.99 12.58 -19.36
CA LYS A 157 -16.02 11.37 -20.20
C LYS A 157 -16.14 10.07 -19.38
N ILE A 158 -15.51 10.01 -18.23
CA ILE A 158 -15.62 8.85 -17.32
C ILE A 158 -16.88 8.89 -16.47
N GLY A 159 -17.67 9.97 -16.53
CA GLY A 159 -18.91 10.13 -15.79
C GLY A 159 -18.72 10.42 -14.31
N LEU A 160 -17.61 11.09 -13.92
CA LEU A 160 -17.38 11.48 -12.54
C LEU A 160 -18.48 12.49 -12.11
N ILE A 161 -19.16 12.17 -11.01
CA ILE A 161 -20.22 13.04 -10.49
C ILE A 161 -19.61 14.31 -9.83
N PRO A 162 -20.30 15.45 -9.84
CA PRO A 162 -19.73 16.72 -9.39
C PRO A 162 -19.41 16.76 -7.88
N GLU A 163 -20.01 15.87 -7.09
CA GLU A 163 -19.75 15.74 -5.66
C GLU A 163 -18.39 15.09 -5.34
N ILE A 164 -17.76 14.44 -6.32
CA ILE A 164 -16.43 13.85 -6.17
C ILE A 164 -15.43 14.68 -6.94
N THR A 165 -14.50 15.29 -6.23
CA THR A 165 -13.32 15.94 -6.83
C THR A 165 -12.24 14.88 -7.05
N VAL A 166 -11.56 14.92 -8.21
CA VAL A 166 -10.41 14.05 -8.43
C VAL A 166 -9.35 14.27 -7.33
N ARG A 167 -8.74 13.18 -6.87
CA ARG A 167 -7.82 13.17 -5.73
C ARG A 167 -6.70 14.21 -5.81
N TYR A 168 -6.16 14.43 -7.00
CA TYR A 168 -5.18 15.47 -7.30
C TYR A 168 -5.61 16.22 -8.55
N ARG A 169 -5.78 17.54 -8.43
CA ARG A 169 -5.99 18.41 -9.59
C ARG A 169 -4.71 18.47 -10.41
N SER A 170 -4.85 18.51 -11.72
CA SER A 170 -3.73 18.49 -12.67
C SER A 170 -2.56 19.44 -12.33
N PRO A 171 -2.78 20.69 -11.88
CA PRO A 171 -1.69 21.60 -11.56
C PRO A 171 -0.77 21.17 -10.41
N TYR A 172 -1.20 20.28 -9.55
CA TYR A 172 -0.42 19.77 -8.41
C TYR A 172 -0.34 18.25 -8.31
N PHE A 173 -0.61 17.54 -9.42
CA PHE A 173 -0.52 16.09 -9.46
C PHE A 173 0.95 15.62 -9.58
N GLY A 174 1.74 15.94 -8.56
CA GLY A 174 3.19 15.68 -8.54
C GLY A 174 3.55 14.22 -8.74
N HIS A 175 2.72 13.26 -8.28
CA HIS A 175 2.97 11.83 -8.46
C HIS A 175 3.25 11.45 -9.92
N ILE A 176 2.45 11.96 -10.86
CA ILE A 176 2.51 11.56 -12.27
C ILE A 176 3.42 12.45 -13.12
N PHE A 177 3.74 13.67 -12.67
CA PHE A 177 4.57 14.59 -13.44
C PHE A 177 6.02 14.67 -12.97
N ASN A 178 6.30 14.42 -11.67
CA ASN A 178 7.66 14.43 -11.12
C ASN A 178 7.94 13.37 -10.07
N GLY A 179 6.94 12.59 -9.67
CA GLY A 179 7.03 11.59 -8.58
C GLY A 179 7.33 10.16 -9.05
N GLY A 180 7.55 9.94 -10.36
CA GLY A 180 7.87 8.61 -10.90
C GLY A 180 6.67 7.67 -11.06
N TYR A 181 5.44 8.20 -11.08
CA TYR A 181 4.20 7.45 -11.32
C TYR A 181 3.51 7.80 -12.65
N SER A 182 4.26 8.34 -13.63
CA SER A 182 3.74 8.63 -14.98
C SER A 182 3.20 7.36 -15.62
N ALA A 183 1.93 7.38 -16.06
CA ALA A 183 1.17 6.20 -16.50
C ALA A 183 1.19 5.04 -15.48
N GLY A 184 1.39 5.34 -14.21
CA GLY A 184 1.62 4.36 -13.15
C GLY A 184 0.81 4.59 -11.88
N TYR A 185 -0.11 5.55 -11.85
CA TYR A 185 -0.92 5.80 -10.64
C TYR A 185 -1.86 4.63 -10.31
N TYR A 186 -2.24 3.83 -11.30
CA TYR A 186 -2.99 2.58 -11.12
C TYR A 186 -2.30 1.58 -10.17
N ALA A 187 -0.99 1.72 -9.97
CA ALA A 187 -0.18 0.83 -9.17
C ALA A 187 -0.69 0.67 -7.72
N TYR A 188 -1.27 1.72 -7.16
CA TYR A 188 -1.86 1.68 -5.82
C TYR A 188 -3.06 0.71 -5.74
N THR A 189 -3.98 0.79 -6.71
CA THR A 189 -5.13 -0.12 -6.77
C THR A 189 -4.72 -1.55 -7.12
N TRP A 190 -3.72 -1.71 -8.00
CA TRP A 190 -3.18 -3.03 -8.31
C TRP A 190 -2.52 -3.66 -7.08
N ALA A 191 -1.75 -2.88 -6.32
CA ALA A 191 -1.16 -3.34 -5.06
C ALA A 191 -2.24 -3.72 -4.03
N GLU A 192 -3.40 -3.03 -3.99
CA GLU A 192 -4.55 -3.45 -3.16
C GLU A 192 -5.10 -4.83 -3.56
N VAL A 193 -5.10 -5.17 -4.84
CA VAL A 193 -5.48 -6.52 -5.31
C VAL A 193 -4.48 -7.55 -4.81
N LEU A 194 -3.20 -7.27 -4.97
CA LEU A 194 -2.13 -8.16 -4.56
C LEU A 194 -2.11 -8.36 -3.04
N ASP A 195 -2.23 -7.28 -2.25
CA ASP A 195 -2.18 -7.36 -0.80
C ASP A 195 -3.39 -8.09 -0.20
N ALA A 196 -4.60 -7.84 -0.73
CA ALA A 196 -5.81 -8.51 -0.27
C ALA A 196 -5.75 -10.02 -0.50
N ASP A 197 -5.30 -10.46 -1.68
CA ASP A 197 -5.13 -11.89 -1.97
C ASP A 197 -3.94 -12.49 -1.22
N ALA A 198 -2.87 -11.72 -0.98
CA ALA A 198 -1.74 -12.17 -0.17
C ALA A 198 -2.13 -12.37 1.30
N PHE A 199 -2.90 -11.44 1.88
CA PHE A 199 -3.40 -11.59 3.25
C PHE A 199 -4.43 -12.72 3.35
N ALA A 200 -5.26 -12.92 2.32
CA ALA A 200 -6.16 -14.07 2.24
C ALA A 200 -5.39 -15.40 2.34
N ALA A 201 -4.17 -15.48 1.79
CA ALA A 201 -3.34 -16.68 1.92
C ALA A 201 -2.95 -17.00 3.36
N PHE A 202 -2.79 -16.02 4.22
CA PHE A 202 -2.59 -16.22 5.67
C PHE A 202 -3.91 -16.65 6.34
N LYS A 203 -5.01 -15.97 6.06
CA LYS A 203 -6.34 -16.31 6.60
C LYS A 203 -6.78 -17.74 6.25
N GLU A 204 -6.48 -18.21 5.05
CA GLU A 204 -6.76 -19.58 4.59
C GLU A 204 -6.08 -20.65 5.44
N THR A 205 -5.00 -20.33 6.15
CA THR A 205 -4.33 -21.27 7.09
C THR A 205 -5.06 -21.39 8.43
N GLY A 206 -5.98 -20.46 8.74
CA GLY A 206 -6.60 -20.34 10.05
C GLY A 206 -5.75 -19.64 11.11
N ASP A 207 -4.54 -19.19 10.75
CA ASP A 207 -3.60 -18.48 11.61
C ASP A 207 -2.89 -17.38 10.81
N ILE A 208 -3.21 -16.12 11.10
CA ILE A 208 -2.58 -14.96 10.42
C ILE A 208 -1.09 -14.81 10.73
N PHE A 209 -0.58 -15.52 11.74
CA PHE A 209 0.84 -15.59 12.10
C PHE A 209 1.51 -16.89 11.63
N ASN A 210 0.88 -17.63 10.74
CA ASN A 210 1.40 -18.91 10.26
C ASN A 210 2.86 -18.81 9.78
N PRO A 211 3.81 -19.53 10.43
CA PRO A 211 5.23 -19.38 10.17
C PRO A 211 5.65 -19.90 8.79
N GLU A 212 4.99 -20.91 8.25
CA GLU A 212 5.30 -21.45 6.91
C GLU A 212 4.88 -20.46 5.84
N LYS A 213 3.71 -19.84 5.99
CA LYS A 213 3.25 -18.79 5.06
C LYS A 213 4.11 -17.53 5.16
N ALA A 214 4.49 -17.12 6.37
CA ALA A 214 5.41 -16.00 6.59
C ALA A 214 6.79 -16.26 5.96
N LYS A 215 7.30 -17.50 6.09
CA LYS A 215 8.54 -17.92 5.43
C LYS A 215 8.41 -17.86 3.91
N ALA A 216 7.33 -18.38 3.34
CA ALA A 216 7.08 -18.34 1.91
C ALA A 216 7.00 -16.90 1.38
N PHE A 217 6.35 -15.98 2.10
CA PHE A 217 6.29 -14.55 1.77
C PHE A 217 7.69 -13.92 1.82
N ARG A 218 8.45 -14.19 2.87
CA ARG A 218 9.83 -13.72 2.99
C ARG A 218 10.70 -14.19 1.82
N GLU A 219 10.70 -15.50 1.52
CA GLU A 219 11.61 -16.12 0.55
C GLU A 219 11.25 -15.78 -0.90
N ASN A 220 9.98 -15.58 -1.22
CA ASN A 220 9.52 -15.37 -2.59
C ASN A 220 9.23 -13.88 -2.91
N ILE A 221 8.93 -13.05 -1.90
CA ILE A 221 8.61 -11.63 -2.09
C ILE A 221 9.70 -10.74 -1.50
N LEU A 222 9.86 -10.74 -0.16
CA LEU A 222 10.69 -9.76 0.53
C LEU A 222 12.18 -9.89 0.20
N SER A 223 12.69 -11.12 0.04
CA SER A 223 14.12 -11.34 -0.22
C SER A 223 14.53 -11.14 -1.68
N ARG A 224 13.56 -11.11 -2.60
CA ARG A 224 13.82 -11.23 -4.02
C ARG A 224 14.03 -9.91 -4.74
N GLY A 225 13.50 -8.80 -4.21
CA GLY A 225 13.54 -7.52 -4.92
C GLY A 225 13.09 -7.65 -6.38
N GLY A 226 13.76 -6.94 -7.29
CA GLY A 226 13.52 -7.01 -8.74
C GLY A 226 14.33 -8.09 -9.47
N SER A 227 14.72 -9.18 -8.79
CA SER A 227 15.59 -10.23 -9.38
C SER A 227 14.89 -11.16 -10.36
N ASP A 228 13.56 -11.15 -10.42
CA ASP A 228 12.76 -11.98 -11.33
C ASP A 228 11.42 -11.24 -11.64
N ASP A 229 10.62 -11.81 -12.55
CA ASP A 229 9.29 -11.31 -12.87
C ASP A 229 8.39 -11.29 -11.62
N PRO A 230 7.75 -10.15 -11.29
CA PRO A 230 6.95 -10.01 -10.09
C PRO A 230 5.80 -11.01 -10.00
N MET A 231 5.10 -11.29 -11.11
CA MET A 231 3.99 -12.25 -11.12
C MET A 231 4.48 -13.69 -10.91
N LYS A 232 5.66 -14.01 -11.41
CA LYS A 232 6.30 -15.31 -11.14
C LYS A 232 6.62 -15.48 -9.65
N LEU A 233 7.20 -14.45 -9.03
CA LEU A 233 7.50 -14.44 -7.59
C LEU A 233 6.22 -14.54 -6.76
N TYR A 234 5.19 -13.79 -7.14
CA TYR A 234 3.89 -13.85 -6.48
C TYR A 234 3.27 -15.26 -6.54
N LYS A 235 3.30 -15.90 -7.71
CA LYS A 235 2.80 -17.27 -7.88
C LYS A 235 3.59 -18.29 -7.05
N GLN A 236 4.88 -18.10 -6.87
CA GLN A 236 5.69 -18.96 -6.00
C GLN A 236 5.27 -18.85 -4.54
N PHE A 237 4.89 -17.65 -4.08
CA PHE A 237 4.33 -17.45 -2.74
C PHE A 237 2.88 -17.96 -2.64
N ARG A 238 2.02 -17.54 -3.57
CA ARG A 238 0.56 -17.72 -3.46
C ARG A 238 0.09 -19.09 -3.96
N GLY A 239 0.81 -19.67 -4.92
CA GLY A 239 0.41 -20.91 -5.64
C GLY A 239 -0.48 -20.67 -6.85
N LYS A 240 -0.95 -19.44 -7.06
CA LYS A 240 -1.84 -19.02 -8.17
C LYS A 240 -1.64 -17.55 -8.51
N GLU A 241 -2.25 -17.06 -9.57
CA GLU A 241 -2.39 -15.64 -9.84
C GLU A 241 -3.31 -14.97 -8.80
N PRO A 242 -3.12 -13.66 -8.52
CA PRO A 242 -3.99 -12.93 -7.61
C PRO A 242 -5.42 -12.86 -8.16
N GLY A 243 -6.40 -13.03 -7.27
CA GLY A 243 -7.81 -12.81 -7.57
C GLY A 243 -8.27 -11.45 -7.05
N ILE A 244 -9.31 -10.88 -7.66
CA ILE A 244 -9.93 -9.63 -7.21
C ILE A 244 -10.91 -9.86 -6.05
N GLU A 245 -11.38 -11.08 -5.86
CA GLU A 245 -12.42 -11.41 -4.87
C GLU A 245 -12.07 -10.98 -3.44
N PRO A 246 -10.84 -11.21 -2.92
CA PRO A 246 -10.48 -10.79 -1.57
C PRO A 246 -10.56 -9.26 -1.39
N LEU A 247 -10.23 -8.48 -2.42
CA LEU A 247 -10.38 -7.03 -2.39
C LEU A 247 -11.84 -6.60 -2.36
N LEU A 248 -12.69 -7.22 -3.19
CA LEU A 248 -14.12 -6.93 -3.22
C LEU A 248 -14.80 -7.25 -1.88
N GLU A 249 -14.42 -8.37 -1.25
CA GLU A 249 -14.87 -8.74 0.10
C GLU A 249 -14.43 -7.71 1.14
N ARG A 250 -13.15 -7.32 1.15
CA ARG A 250 -12.60 -6.30 2.04
C ARG A 250 -13.31 -4.94 1.90
N LYS A 251 -13.71 -4.58 0.69
CA LYS A 251 -14.43 -3.33 0.41
C LYS A 251 -15.97 -3.44 0.59
N GLY A 252 -16.48 -4.60 1.00
CA GLY A 252 -17.92 -4.84 1.17
C GLY A 252 -18.72 -4.83 -0.14
N LEU A 253 -18.08 -5.03 -1.27
CA LEU A 253 -18.69 -5.07 -2.61
C LEU A 253 -19.11 -6.47 -3.05
N LYS A 254 -18.68 -7.49 -2.34
CA LYS A 254 -19.11 -8.89 -2.53
C LYS A 254 -19.71 -9.41 -1.23
N LYS A 255 -20.89 -10.02 -1.34
CA LYS A 255 -21.57 -10.69 -0.21
C LYS A 255 -21.19 -12.17 -0.18
#